data_7b9ac676cd4e73cd91850d4bd7354ce4
#
_entry.id   7b9ac676cd4e73cd91850d4bd7354ce4
#
_cell.length_a   1.000
_cell.length_b   1.000
_cell.length_c   1.000
_cell.angle_alpha   90.00
_cell.angle_beta   90.00
_cell.angle_gamma   90.00
#
_symmetry.space_group_name_H-M   'P 1'
#
loop_
_entity.id
_entity.type
_entity.pdbx_description
1 polymer ?
#
loop_
_entity_poly.entity_id
_entity_poly.type
_entity_poly.pdbx_seq_one_letter_code
_entity_poly.pdbx_strand_id
1 'polypeptide(L)'
;MSKTPNKILVIRMSALGDVAMVIPVLYPICRSYPEKEFTLITSPLAAQLYIDCPQNLTVKAIDTKKEYKGIGGIFTLFRELKKEKFDAVADLHDVLRSKMLSLLFRFRATRVATIDKGRKEKREITSEQRHSFRQLKTSFQRYADVFDKLGLQTSQKFSPLAAPAILPDWLQRSKNDTTKWIGVAPFSKHTGKNYPLDKMRNVVCELAKTGQYKVFIFGSPADGEVLDKWQDQEGNIISLCNCKLGFKTEMALMTQLEVVISMDSANMHIATLMGTPVISIWGATHPYTGFLGWGLNEESVIERKDLTCRPCSVFGNKPCRFGDYRCMEISPEEVIARVKDKIEGRTK
;
A
#
# COMPACT_ATOMS: atom_id res chain seq x y z
N MET A 1 -35.45 -2.77 -12.01
CA MET A 1 -34.18 -2.62 -11.24
C MET A 1 -33.47 -3.97 -11.21
N SER A 2 -32.24 -4.09 -11.67
CA SER A 2 -31.50 -5.35 -11.62
C SER A 2 -31.20 -5.66 -10.15
N LYS A 3 -31.51 -6.89 -9.72
CA LYS A 3 -31.29 -7.38 -8.34
C LYS A 3 -29.80 -7.21 -7.99
N THR A 4 -29.49 -6.64 -6.82
CA THR A 4 -28.09 -6.56 -6.33
C THR A 4 -27.52 -7.97 -6.15
N PRO A 5 -26.24 -8.22 -6.51
CA PRO A 5 -25.65 -9.55 -6.40
C PRO A 5 -25.51 -9.98 -4.93
N ASN A 6 -25.65 -11.27 -4.66
CA ASN A 6 -25.51 -11.86 -3.32
C ASN A 6 -24.12 -12.45 -3.10
N LYS A 7 -23.51 -13.03 -4.15
CA LYS A 7 -22.19 -13.65 -4.07
C LYS A 7 -21.22 -13.01 -5.07
N ILE A 8 -20.20 -12.35 -4.56
CA ILE A 8 -19.33 -11.45 -5.30
C ILE A 8 -17.88 -11.96 -5.30
N LEU A 9 -17.31 -12.18 -6.49
CA LEU A 9 -15.88 -12.41 -6.66
C LEU A 9 -15.16 -11.08 -6.84
N VAL A 10 -14.18 -10.81 -6.00
CA VAL A 10 -13.30 -9.63 -6.07
C VAL A 10 -11.93 -10.07 -6.57
N ILE A 11 -11.39 -9.41 -7.58
CA ILE A 11 -10.11 -9.79 -8.21
C ILE A 11 -9.08 -8.68 -8.03
N ARG A 12 -8.04 -8.91 -7.20
CA ARG A 12 -6.85 -8.04 -7.11
C ARG A 12 -5.62 -8.85 -6.70
N MET A 13 -4.87 -9.35 -7.69
CA MET A 13 -3.78 -10.32 -7.45
C MET A 13 -2.43 -9.66 -7.10
N SER A 14 -2.21 -8.41 -7.49
CA SER A 14 -0.95 -7.64 -7.29
C SER A 14 -1.16 -6.15 -7.61
N ALA A 15 -0.22 -5.18 -7.35
CA ALA A 15 0.94 -5.35 -6.51
C ALA A 15 0.55 -5.23 -5.02
N LEU A 16 1.51 -5.48 -4.09
CA LEU A 16 1.22 -5.49 -2.65
C LEU A 16 0.53 -4.20 -2.15
N GLY A 17 1.06 -3.02 -2.50
CA GLY A 17 0.45 -1.74 -2.13
C GLY A 17 -0.94 -1.53 -2.74
N ASP A 18 -1.15 -1.94 -4.00
CA ASP A 18 -2.48 -1.87 -4.60
C ASP A 18 -3.49 -2.81 -3.93
N VAL A 19 -3.04 -3.98 -3.46
CA VAL A 19 -3.89 -4.92 -2.71
C VAL A 19 -4.21 -4.35 -1.32
N ALA A 20 -3.24 -3.72 -0.66
CA ALA A 20 -3.47 -3.00 0.60
C ALA A 20 -4.56 -1.92 0.45
N MET A 21 -4.54 -1.16 -0.66
CA MET A 21 -5.56 -0.15 -0.94
C MET A 21 -6.99 -0.70 -1.18
N VAL A 22 -7.17 -2.00 -1.37
CA VAL A 22 -8.52 -2.61 -1.48
C VAL A 22 -9.20 -2.66 -0.11
N ILE A 23 -8.46 -2.90 0.96
CA ILE A 23 -8.99 -3.10 2.31
C ILE A 23 -9.90 -1.94 2.78
N PRO A 24 -9.47 -0.66 2.68
CA PRO A 24 -10.30 0.48 3.10
C PRO A 24 -11.61 0.66 2.34
N VAL A 25 -11.74 0.00 1.18
CA VAL A 25 -12.97 0.03 0.37
C VAL A 25 -13.81 -1.23 0.60
N LEU A 26 -13.16 -2.39 0.58
CA LEU A 26 -13.87 -3.68 0.64
C LEU A 26 -14.46 -3.96 2.03
N TYR A 27 -13.73 -3.68 3.11
CA TYR A 27 -14.22 -3.97 4.47
C TYR A 27 -15.49 -3.19 4.84
N PRO A 28 -15.56 -1.86 4.60
CA PRO A 28 -16.82 -1.13 4.80
C PRO A 28 -17.98 -1.67 3.96
N ILE A 29 -17.72 -2.06 2.70
CA ILE A 29 -18.73 -2.67 1.85
C ILE A 29 -19.21 -4.00 2.44
N CYS A 30 -18.31 -4.90 2.81
CA CYS A 30 -18.68 -6.17 3.44
C CYS A 30 -19.53 -5.96 4.69
N ARG A 31 -19.15 -5.02 5.55
CA ARG A 31 -19.89 -4.71 6.79
C ARG A 31 -21.25 -4.07 6.52
N SER A 32 -21.41 -3.33 5.40
CA SER A 32 -22.69 -2.74 5.00
C SER A 32 -23.68 -3.76 4.41
N TYR A 33 -23.20 -4.92 3.98
CA TYR A 33 -23.99 -5.97 3.35
C TYR A 33 -23.68 -7.32 4.01
N PRO A 34 -24.00 -7.51 5.31
CA PRO A 34 -23.63 -8.72 6.05
C PRO A 34 -24.31 -9.99 5.51
N GLU A 35 -25.41 -9.84 4.79
CA GLU A 35 -26.14 -10.94 4.13
C GLU A 35 -25.52 -11.41 2.81
N LYS A 36 -24.51 -10.68 2.30
CA LYS A 36 -23.83 -11.02 1.03
C LYS A 36 -22.50 -11.71 1.28
N GLU A 37 -22.08 -12.54 0.36
CA GLU A 37 -20.81 -13.25 0.40
C GLU A 37 -19.79 -12.61 -0.53
N PHE A 38 -18.62 -12.32 -0.02
CA PHE A 38 -17.48 -11.78 -0.80
C PHE A 38 -16.33 -12.78 -0.81
N THR A 39 -15.77 -13.04 -1.97
CA THR A 39 -14.54 -13.83 -2.12
C THR A 39 -13.51 -12.98 -2.83
N LEU A 40 -12.42 -12.64 -2.15
CA LEU A 40 -11.27 -11.97 -2.76
C LEU A 40 -10.24 -13.00 -3.19
N ILE A 41 -9.79 -12.91 -4.46
CA ILE A 41 -8.61 -13.64 -4.92
C ILE A 41 -7.42 -12.68 -5.03
N THR A 42 -6.30 -13.07 -4.39
CA THR A 42 -5.06 -12.28 -4.37
C THR A 42 -3.83 -13.18 -4.32
N SER A 43 -2.60 -12.61 -4.42
CA SER A 43 -1.38 -13.41 -4.29
C SER A 43 -1.16 -13.91 -2.85
N PRO A 44 -0.42 -15.02 -2.63
CA PRO A 44 -0.17 -15.56 -1.29
C PRO A 44 0.45 -14.54 -0.33
N LEU A 45 1.40 -13.73 -0.84
CA LEU A 45 2.02 -12.67 -0.05
C LEU A 45 1.00 -11.59 0.37
N ALA A 46 0.19 -11.13 -0.56
CA ALA A 46 -0.77 -10.06 -0.30
C ALA A 46 -1.98 -10.54 0.53
N ALA A 47 -2.30 -11.82 0.50
CA ALA A 47 -3.35 -12.41 1.34
C ALA A 47 -3.06 -12.24 2.84
N GLN A 48 -1.78 -12.16 3.22
CA GLN A 48 -1.36 -11.97 4.63
C GLN A 48 -1.73 -10.59 5.19
N LEU A 49 -2.03 -9.60 4.33
CA LEU A 49 -2.50 -8.28 4.76
C LEU A 49 -3.96 -8.29 5.25
N TYR A 50 -4.73 -9.33 4.88
CA TYR A 50 -6.13 -9.43 5.21
C TYR A 50 -6.32 -10.04 6.61
N ILE A 51 -6.20 -9.20 7.60
CA ILE A 51 -6.45 -9.47 9.02
C ILE A 51 -7.77 -8.80 9.42
N ASP A 52 -8.35 -9.20 10.54
CA ASP A 52 -9.63 -8.64 11.05
C ASP A 52 -10.71 -8.58 9.95
N CYS A 53 -10.78 -9.66 9.15
CA CYS A 53 -11.71 -9.75 8.03
C CYS A 53 -13.16 -9.73 8.51
N PRO A 54 -14.04 -8.99 7.81
CA PRO A 54 -15.49 -9.17 7.98
C PRO A 54 -15.88 -10.63 7.80
N GLN A 55 -16.85 -11.11 8.59
CA GLN A 55 -17.25 -12.53 8.62
C GLN A 55 -17.70 -13.07 7.25
N ASN A 56 -18.25 -12.20 6.41
CA ASN A 56 -18.73 -12.50 5.07
C ASN A 56 -17.68 -12.31 3.96
N LEU A 57 -16.39 -12.13 4.32
CA LEU A 57 -15.28 -12.03 3.39
C LEU A 57 -14.35 -13.25 3.48
N THR A 58 -14.26 -14.00 2.40
CA THR A 58 -13.27 -15.08 2.22
C THR A 58 -12.11 -14.58 1.37
N VAL A 59 -10.86 -14.76 1.83
CA VAL A 59 -9.66 -14.42 1.07
C VAL A 59 -8.97 -15.68 0.59
N LYS A 60 -8.83 -15.82 -0.75
CA LYS A 60 -8.16 -16.96 -1.38
C LYS A 60 -6.80 -16.53 -1.96
N ALA A 61 -5.76 -17.17 -1.47
CA ALA A 61 -4.41 -16.99 -1.98
C ALA A 61 -4.24 -17.78 -3.29
N ILE A 62 -3.91 -17.07 -4.38
CA ILE A 62 -3.77 -17.64 -5.73
C ILE A 62 -2.34 -17.48 -6.21
N ASP A 63 -1.58 -18.59 -6.27
CA ASP A 63 -0.21 -18.56 -6.78
C ASP A 63 -0.18 -18.67 -8.31
N THR A 64 -0.14 -17.50 -8.94
CA THR A 64 -0.11 -17.38 -10.40
C THR A 64 1.27 -17.68 -11.02
N LYS A 65 2.28 -17.94 -10.20
CA LYS A 65 3.62 -18.33 -10.66
C LYS A 65 3.85 -19.84 -10.64
N LYS A 66 3.08 -20.55 -9.80
CA LYS A 66 3.15 -22.01 -9.62
C LYS A 66 1.89 -22.67 -10.13
N GLU A 67 0.92 -22.85 -9.26
CA GLU A 67 -0.31 -23.61 -9.47
C GLU A 67 -1.17 -23.10 -10.64
N TYR A 68 -1.32 -21.77 -10.76
CA TYR A 68 -2.14 -21.15 -11.81
C TYR A 68 -1.27 -20.43 -12.87
N LYS A 69 -0.15 -21.05 -13.27
CA LYS A 69 0.78 -20.46 -14.25
C LYS A 69 0.21 -20.50 -15.67
N GLY A 70 0.39 -19.41 -16.42
CA GLY A 70 0.06 -19.31 -17.84
C GLY A 70 -1.46 -19.33 -18.12
N ILE A 71 -1.83 -19.57 -19.37
CA ILE A 71 -3.22 -19.56 -19.83
C ILE A 71 -3.97 -20.79 -19.26
N GLY A 72 -3.36 -21.96 -19.25
CA GLY A 72 -3.94 -23.18 -18.67
C GLY A 72 -4.30 -22.98 -17.19
N GLY A 73 -3.43 -22.30 -16.41
CA GLY A 73 -3.71 -21.96 -15.03
C GLY A 73 -4.92 -21.05 -14.86
N ILE A 74 -5.19 -20.13 -15.79
CA ILE A 74 -6.41 -19.32 -15.77
C ILE A 74 -7.68 -20.16 -15.94
N PHE A 75 -7.65 -21.15 -16.87
CA PHE A 75 -8.78 -22.05 -17.06
C PHE A 75 -8.98 -22.98 -15.86
N THR A 76 -7.91 -23.44 -15.22
CA THR A 76 -7.98 -24.25 -13.99
C THR A 76 -8.63 -23.42 -12.87
N LEU A 77 -8.13 -22.20 -12.62
CA LEU A 77 -8.69 -21.26 -11.64
C LEU A 77 -10.16 -20.97 -11.93
N PHE A 78 -10.53 -20.73 -13.19
CA PHE A 78 -11.92 -20.51 -13.56
C PHE A 78 -12.79 -21.75 -13.26
N ARG A 79 -12.31 -22.98 -13.57
CA ARG A 79 -13.05 -24.22 -13.28
C ARG A 79 -13.33 -24.41 -11.79
N GLU A 80 -12.43 -23.97 -10.93
CA GLU A 80 -12.62 -24.02 -9.48
C GLU A 80 -13.61 -22.95 -9.02
N LEU A 81 -13.36 -21.69 -9.40
CA LEU A 81 -14.19 -20.56 -8.98
C LEU A 81 -15.63 -20.64 -9.47
N LYS A 82 -15.88 -21.19 -10.67
CA LYS A 82 -17.25 -21.33 -11.21
C LYS A 82 -18.14 -22.24 -10.37
N LYS A 83 -17.56 -23.17 -9.59
CA LYS A 83 -18.31 -24.05 -8.69
C LYS A 83 -18.99 -23.27 -7.56
N GLU A 84 -18.47 -22.10 -7.22
CA GLU A 84 -19.00 -21.23 -6.17
C GLU A 84 -20.22 -20.41 -6.62
N LYS A 85 -20.57 -20.40 -7.92
CA LYS A 85 -21.76 -19.75 -8.48
C LYS A 85 -21.87 -18.25 -8.14
N PHE A 86 -20.80 -17.47 -8.42
CA PHE A 86 -20.81 -16.03 -8.23
C PHE A 86 -21.85 -15.33 -9.12
N ASP A 87 -22.60 -14.40 -8.53
CA ASP A 87 -23.56 -13.55 -9.23
C ASP A 87 -22.87 -12.38 -9.92
N ALA A 88 -21.75 -11.90 -9.34
CA ALA A 88 -20.98 -10.80 -9.90
C ALA A 88 -19.47 -10.96 -9.70
N VAL A 89 -18.71 -10.27 -10.56
CA VAL A 89 -17.27 -10.14 -10.49
C VAL A 89 -16.91 -8.66 -10.44
N ALA A 90 -16.17 -8.26 -9.42
CA ALA A 90 -15.52 -6.98 -9.27
C ALA A 90 -14.03 -7.11 -9.66
N ASP A 91 -13.70 -6.81 -10.93
CA ASP A 91 -12.30 -6.82 -11.40
C ASP A 91 -11.62 -5.49 -11.06
N LEU A 92 -10.92 -5.44 -9.92
CA LEU A 92 -10.12 -4.32 -9.47
C LEU A 92 -8.70 -4.33 -10.06
N HIS A 93 -8.37 -5.32 -10.90
CA HIS A 93 -7.01 -5.51 -11.39
C HIS A 93 -6.81 -5.06 -12.85
N ASP A 94 -7.74 -5.35 -13.75
CA ASP A 94 -7.71 -4.96 -15.17
C ASP A 94 -6.35 -5.21 -15.85
N VAL A 95 -5.81 -6.43 -15.71
CA VAL A 95 -4.63 -6.94 -16.43
C VAL A 95 -5.02 -8.13 -17.29
N LEU A 96 -4.17 -8.57 -18.22
CA LEU A 96 -4.52 -9.64 -19.17
C LEU A 96 -5.14 -10.85 -18.48
N ARG A 97 -4.55 -11.32 -17.37
CA ARG A 97 -5.05 -12.49 -16.62
C ARG A 97 -6.44 -12.27 -16.03
N SER A 98 -6.67 -11.13 -15.36
CA SER A 98 -7.99 -10.83 -14.78
C SER A 98 -9.04 -10.58 -15.87
N LYS A 99 -8.66 -9.95 -16.99
CA LYS A 99 -9.54 -9.77 -18.16
C LYS A 99 -10.00 -11.09 -18.73
N MET A 100 -9.10 -12.05 -18.90
CA MET A 100 -9.47 -13.40 -19.38
C MET A 100 -10.43 -14.08 -18.41
N LEU A 101 -10.13 -14.04 -17.11
CA LEU A 101 -11.01 -14.61 -16.09
C LEU A 101 -12.39 -13.93 -16.09
N SER A 102 -12.42 -12.61 -16.14
CA SER A 102 -13.65 -11.82 -16.23
C SER A 102 -14.46 -12.13 -17.48
N LEU A 103 -13.80 -12.34 -18.62
CA LEU A 103 -14.44 -12.73 -19.88
C LEU A 103 -15.11 -14.10 -19.77
N LEU A 104 -14.42 -15.08 -19.16
CA LEU A 104 -14.98 -16.42 -18.92
C LEU A 104 -16.24 -16.38 -18.04
N PHE A 105 -16.27 -15.49 -17.04
CA PHE A 105 -17.47 -15.26 -16.23
C PHE A 105 -18.60 -14.57 -17.01
N ARG A 106 -18.28 -13.61 -17.90
CA ARG A 106 -19.29 -12.96 -18.78
C ARG A 106 -19.98 -13.97 -19.69
N PHE A 107 -19.26 -14.93 -20.25
CA PHE A 107 -19.86 -16.01 -21.05
C PHE A 107 -20.85 -16.90 -20.26
N ARG A 108 -20.85 -16.82 -18.94
CA ARG A 108 -21.81 -17.50 -18.05
C ARG A 108 -22.91 -16.53 -17.55
N ALA A 109 -23.11 -15.43 -18.22
CA ALA A 109 -24.06 -14.38 -17.83
C ALA A 109 -23.81 -13.78 -16.42
N THR A 110 -22.60 -13.97 -15.84
CA THR A 110 -22.22 -13.33 -14.58
C THR A 110 -21.99 -11.85 -14.82
N ARG A 111 -22.55 -11.00 -13.97
CA ARG A 111 -22.36 -9.54 -14.06
C ARG A 111 -20.92 -9.18 -13.73
N VAL A 112 -20.22 -8.45 -14.60
CA VAL A 112 -18.81 -8.08 -14.39
C VAL A 112 -18.65 -6.57 -14.43
N ALA A 113 -18.12 -6.00 -13.36
CA ALA A 113 -17.65 -4.62 -13.30
C ALA A 113 -16.13 -4.58 -13.25
N THR A 114 -15.52 -3.74 -14.07
CA THR A 114 -14.05 -3.62 -14.19
C THR A 114 -13.64 -2.19 -13.84
N ILE A 115 -12.51 -2.07 -13.16
CA ILE A 115 -11.92 -0.78 -12.78
C ILE A 115 -11.52 0.04 -14.01
N ASP A 116 -11.83 1.33 -13.96
CA ASP A 116 -11.15 2.32 -14.79
C ASP A 116 -9.89 2.82 -14.07
N LYS A 117 -8.73 2.46 -14.60
CA LYS A 117 -7.42 2.86 -14.03
C LYS A 117 -7.05 4.32 -14.31
N GLY A 118 -7.85 5.06 -15.08
CA GLY A 118 -7.57 6.43 -15.48
C GLY A 118 -6.27 6.57 -16.28
N ARG A 119 -5.96 5.62 -17.16
CA ARG A 119 -4.68 5.57 -17.88
C ARG A 119 -4.45 6.83 -18.75
N LYS A 120 -5.52 7.39 -19.32
CA LYS A 120 -5.44 8.61 -20.15
C LYS A 120 -5.04 9.80 -19.27
N GLU A 121 -5.75 10.05 -18.19
CA GLU A 121 -5.49 11.13 -17.23
C GLU A 121 -4.09 11.01 -16.60
N LYS A 122 -3.71 9.77 -16.21
CA LYS A 122 -2.38 9.50 -15.64
C LYS A 122 -1.25 9.71 -16.65
N ARG A 123 -1.48 9.44 -17.93
CA ARG A 123 -0.52 9.75 -19.00
C ARG A 123 -0.39 11.25 -19.20
N GLU A 124 -1.51 11.97 -19.17
CA GLU A 124 -1.54 13.42 -19.32
C GLU A 124 -0.79 14.11 -18.18
N ILE A 125 -1.10 13.81 -16.90
CA ILE A 125 -0.45 14.45 -15.75
C ILE A 125 1.06 14.18 -15.68
N THR A 126 1.54 13.06 -16.27
CA THR A 126 2.98 12.71 -16.34
C THR A 126 3.64 13.16 -17.64
N SER A 127 2.93 13.87 -18.52
CA SER A 127 3.48 14.44 -19.74
C SER A 127 4.23 15.75 -19.45
N GLU A 128 5.27 16.02 -20.23
CA GLU A 128 5.96 17.33 -20.19
C GLU A 128 5.06 18.46 -20.68
N GLN A 129 4.19 18.15 -21.65
CA GLN A 129 3.24 19.08 -22.26
C GLN A 129 1.85 18.98 -21.59
N ARG A 130 1.82 18.70 -20.26
CA ARG A 130 0.54 18.60 -19.57
C ARG A 130 -0.21 19.92 -19.56
N HIS A 131 -1.49 19.87 -19.93
CA HIS A 131 -2.37 21.03 -19.89
C HIS A 131 -3.03 21.24 -18.52
N SER A 132 -3.03 20.19 -17.67
CA SER A 132 -3.67 20.23 -16.36
C SER A 132 -2.82 19.50 -15.33
N PHE A 133 -2.65 20.11 -14.16
CA PHE A 133 -2.00 19.51 -12.99
C PHE A 133 -2.95 19.57 -11.80
N ARG A 134 -3.75 18.53 -11.63
CA ARG A 134 -4.76 18.43 -10.58
C ARG A 134 -4.82 17.03 -10.00
N GLN A 135 -5.39 16.92 -8.80
CA GLN A 135 -5.67 15.63 -8.17
C GLN A 135 -6.57 14.78 -9.07
N LEU A 136 -6.11 13.61 -9.44
CA LEU A 136 -6.91 12.59 -10.12
C LEU A 136 -7.71 11.76 -9.10
N LYS A 137 -8.76 11.07 -9.57
CA LYS A 137 -9.44 10.07 -8.74
C LYS A 137 -8.44 9.13 -8.09
N THR A 138 -8.54 8.96 -6.77
CA THR A 138 -7.69 8.04 -6.01
C THR A 138 -7.98 6.60 -6.39
N SER A 139 -7.04 5.69 -6.11
CA SER A 139 -7.27 4.25 -6.29
C SER A 139 -8.45 3.77 -5.45
N PHE A 140 -8.66 4.32 -4.26
CA PHE A 140 -9.81 4.04 -3.40
C PHE A 140 -11.14 4.39 -4.08
N GLN A 141 -11.24 5.60 -4.65
CA GLN A 141 -12.43 6.02 -5.40
C GLN A 141 -12.67 5.14 -6.62
N ARG A 142 -11.60 4.75 -7.35
CA ARG A 142 -11.71 3.86 -8.51
C ARG A 142 -12.15 2.45 -8.12
N TYR A 143 -11.76 1.95 -6.94
CA TYR A 143 -12.27 0.69 -6.41
C TYR A 143 -13.74 0.81 -6.00
N ALA A 144 -14.12 1.89 -5.31
CA ALA A 144 -15.51 2.15 -4.96
C ALA A 144 -16.41 2.22 -6.20
N ASP A 145 -15.98 2.93 -7.26
CA ASP A 145 -16.71 3.01 -8.56
C ASP A 145 -17.05 1.61 -9.13
N VAL A 146 -16.20 0.59 -8.88
CA VAL A 146 -16.47 -0.78 -9.35
C VAL A 146 -17.63 -1.41 -8.58
N PHE A 147 -17.65 -1.23 -7.27
CA PHE A 147 -18.74 -1.73 -6.43
C PHE A 147 -20.04 -0.96 -6.68
N ASP A 148 -19.96 0.35 -6.93
CA ASP A 148 -21.12 1.19 -7.32
C ASP A 148 -21.79 0.66 -8.60
N LYS A 149 -20.99 0.26 -9.62
CA LYS A 149 -21.50 -0.37 -10.84
C LYS A 149 -22.23 -1.70 -10.57
N LEU A 150 -21.94 -2.35 -9.46
CA LEU A 150 -22.63 -3.56 -9.02
C LEU A 150 -23.83 -3.28 -8.11
N GLY A 151 -24.08 -2.02 -7.75
CA GLY A 151 -25.14 -1.60 -6.83
C GLY A 151 -24.76 -1.78 -5.35
N LEU A 152 -23.46 -1.80 -5.04
CA LEU A 152 -22.91 -2.01 -3.70
C LEU A 152 -22.23 -0.72 -3.23
N GLN A 153 -23.00 0.20 -2.68
CA GLN A 153 -22.53 1.47 -2.15
C GLN A 153 -22.51 1.44 -0.63
N THR A 154 -21.61 2.19 -0.01
CA THR A 154 -21.57 2.33 1.44
C THR A 154 -21.19 3.74 1.85
N SER A 155 -21.80 4.24 2.92
CA SER A 155 -21.41 5.45 3.64
C SER A 155 -20.49 5.14 4.82
N GLN A 156 -20.28 3.86 5.15
CA GLN A 156 -19.37 3.47 6.22
C GLN A 156 -17.94 3.85 5.88
N LYS A 157 -17.24 4.41 6.87
CA LYS A 157 -15.82 4.73 6.75
C LYS A 157 -14.97 3.55 7.22
N PHE A 158 -13.79 3.40 6.63
CA PHE A 158 -12.80 2.45 7.12
C PHE A 158 -12.21 2.97 8.43
N SER A 159 -12.13 2.08 9.41
CA SER A 159 -11.38 2.29 10.66
C SER A 159 -10.10 1.47 10.62
N PRO A 160 -8.99 1.95 11.19
CA PRO A 160 -7.74 1.20 11.28
C PRO A 160 -7.95 -0.20 11.83
N LEU A 161 -7.13 -1.11 11.36
CA LEU A 161 -7.16 -2.51 11.78
C LEU A 161 -6.58 -2.66 13.18
N ALA A 162 -7.14 -3.60 13.97
CA ALA A 162 -6.57 -3.97 15.26
C ALA A 162 -5.22 -4.69 15.09
N ALA A 163 -4.35 -4.60 16.09
CA ALA A 163 -3.07 -5.29 16.07
C ALA A 163 -3.28 -6.81 15.91
N PRO A 164 -2.70 -7.45 14.89
CA PRO A 164 -3.01 -8.84 14.54
C PRO A 164 -2.24 -9.88 15.35
N ALA A 165 -1.27 -9.46 16.16
CA ALA A 165 -0.40 -10.34 16.92
C ALA A 165 0.16 -9.63 18.16
N ILE A 166 0.57 -10.43 19.15
CA ILE A 166 1.40 -9.96 20.25
C ILE A 166 2.84 -9.91 19.74
N LEU A 167 3.54 -8.82 20.03
CA LEU A 167 4.95 -8.67 19.68
C LEU A 167 5.80 -9.65 20.52
N PRO A 168 6.87 -10.24 19.96
CA PRO A 168 7.82 -11.03 20.72
C PRO A 168 8.49 -10.17 21.82
N ASP A 169 8.92 -10.81 22.91
CA ASP A 169 9.38 -10.12 24.13
C ASP A 169 10.47 -9.07 23.86
N TRP A 170 11.42 -9.38 22.99
CA TRP A 170 12.50 -8.47 22.64
C TRP A 170 12.02 -7.22 21.86
N LEU A 171 10.81 -7.26 21.33
CA LEU A 171 10.18 -6.17 20.56
C LEU A 171 9.03 -5.51 21.34
N GLN A 172 8.80 -5.91 22.59
CA GLN A 172 7.81 -5.27 23.45
C GLN A 172 8.39 -4.02 24.08
N ARG A 173 7.58 -2.97 24.15
CA ARG A 173 7.93 -1.76 24.89
C ARG A 173 7.88 -2.06 26.39
N SER A 174 8.99 -1.83 27.11
CA SER A 174 8.98 -1.97 28.56
C SER A 174 8.13 -0.86 29.21
N LYS A 175 7.60 -1.11 30.42
CA LYS A 175 6.78 -0.12 31.13
C LYS A 175 7.49 1.21 31.41
N ASN A 176 8.83 1.17 31.47
CA ASN A 176 9.67 2.34 31.75
C ASN A 176 10.30 2.92 30.47
N ASP A 177 9.99 2.39 29.29
CA ASP A 177 10.49 2.89 28.01
C ASP A 177 9.72 4.17 27.62
N THR A 178 10.37 5.30 27.76
CA THR A 178 9.84 6.61 27.36
C THR A 178 10.25 7.00 25.95
N THR A 179 11.03 6.16 25.24
CA THR A 179 11.46 6.45 23.87
C THR A 179 10.28 6.43 22.92
N LYS A 180 10.29 7.30 21.92
CA LYS A 180 9.31 7.31 20.84
C LYS A 180 9.79 6.41 19.72
N TRP A 181 8.92 5.55 19.23
CA TRP A 181 9.27 4.56 18.24
C TRP A 181 8.93 5.06 16.83
N ILE A 182 9.91 5.01 15.93
CA ILE A 182 9.80 5.47 14.54
C ILE A 182 10.05 4.30 13.61
N GLY A 183 9.21 4.13 12.60
CA GLY A 183 9.44 3.19 11.51
C GLY A 183 10.09 3.88 10.32
N VAL A 184 10.99 3.18 9.64
CA VAL A 184 11.60 3.65 8.38
C VAL A 184 11.54 2.54 7.35
N ALA A 185 10.87 2.80 6.21
CA ALA A 185 10.80 1.90 5.06
C ALA A 185 11.49 2.56 3.85
N PRO A 186 12.82 2.45 3.71
CA PRO A 186 13.62 3.26 2.79
C PRO A 186 13.49 2.83 1.33
N PHE A 187 12.93 1.66 1.05
CA PHE A 187 12.87 1.11 -0.29
C PHE A 187 11.48 1.14 -0.92
N SER A 188 11.48 1.35 -2.21
CA SER A 188 10.39 1.04 -3.11
C SER A 188 10.91 0.21 -4.29
N LYS A 189 9.98 -0.35 -5.06
CA LYS A 189 10.32 -1.22 -6.20
C LYS A 189 11.12 -0.51 -7.31
N HIS A 190 10.98 0.80 -7.46
CA HIS A 190 11.50 1.54 -8.61
C HIS A 190 12.41 2.69 -8.17
N THR A 191 13.55 2.84 -8.82
CA THR A 191 14.59 3.83 -8.50
C THR A 191 14.06 5.25 -8.40
N GLY A 192 13.14 5.65 -9.30
CA GLY A 192 12.56 7.00 -9.28
C GLY A 192 11.70 7.33 -8.04
N LYS A 193 11.54 6.39 -7.13
CA LYS A 193 10.82 6.56 -5.85
C LYS A 193 11.75 6.44 -4.62
N ASN A 194 12.99 6.05 -4.80
CA ASN A 194 13.89 5.80 -3.67
C ASN A 194 14.66 7.06 -3.32
N TYR A 195 14.51 7.50 -2.08
CA TYR A 195 15.34 8.53 -1.49
C TYR A 195 16.78 8.01 -1.37
N PRO A 196 17.83 8.84 -1.60
CA PRO A 196 19.22 8.38 -1.48
C PRO A 196 19.50 7.72 -0.13
N LEU A 197 20.09 6.53 -0.15
CA LEU A 197 20.27 5.72 1.05
C LEU A 197 21.23 6.35 2.07
N ASP A 198 22.25 7.05 1.62
CA ASP A 198 23.17 7.81 2.45
C ASP A 198 22.44 8.92 3.20
N LYS A 199 21.55 9.65 2.53
CA LYS A 199 20.71 10.68 3.16
C LYS A 199 19.69 10.06 4.13
N MET A 200 19.07 8.94 3.77
CA MET A 200 18.15 8.24 4.68
C MET A 200 18.88 7.71 5.91
N ARG A 201 20.10 7.17 5.74
CA ARG A 201 20.94 6.75 6.86
C ARG A 201 21.25 7.92 7.78
N ASN A 202 21.55 9.09 7.23
CA ASN A 202 21.77 10.31 8.02
C ASN A 202 20.52 10.66 8.84
N VAL A 203 19.31 10.65 8.23
CA VAL A 203 18.05 10.85 8.95
C VAL A 203 17.92 9.88 10.13
N VAL A 204 18.15 8.59 9.89
CA VAL A 204 18.05 7.54 10.91
C VAL A 204 19.03 7.76 12.05
N CYS A 205 20.31 8.00 11.72
CA CYS A 205 21.35 8.21 12.71
C CYS A 205 21.11 9.47 13.56
N GLU A 206 20.72 10.59 12.95
CA GLU A 206 20.46 11.83 13.68
C GLU A 206 19.22 11.75 14.58
N LEU A 207 18.17 11.00 14.18
CA LEU A 207 17.04 10.72 15.05
C LEU A 207 17.46 9.85 16.24
N ALA A 208 18.17 8.75 16.00
CA ALA A 208 18.59 7.81 17.04
C ALA A 208 19.58 8.41 18.04
N LYS A 209 20.51 9.26 17.58
CA LYS A 209 21.58 9.89 18.37
C LYS A 209 21.09 10.64 19.62
N THR A 210 19.85 11.12 19.59
CA THR A 210 19.27 11.85 20.72
C THR A 210 18.91 10.95 21.91
N GLY A 211 18.84 9.63 21.72
CA GLY A 211 18.30 8.67 22.68
C GLY A 211 16.79 8.80 22.95
N GLN A 212 16.14 9.80 22.34
CA GLN A 212 14.69 10.00 22.48
C GLN A 212 13.86 9.12 21.55
N TYR A 213 14.50 8.63 20.48
CA TYR A 213 13.84 7.83 19.44
C TYR A 213 14.50 6.46 19.28
N LYS A 214 13.65 5.44 19.14
CA LYS A 214 14.08 4.12 18.68
C LYS A 214 13.57 3.92 17.24
N VAL A 215 14.46 3.59 16.33
CA VAL A 215 14.18 3.53 14.89
C VAL A 215 14.16 2.07 14.42
N PHE A 216 13.02 1.62 13.89
CA PHE A 216 12.84 0.30 13.32
C PHE A 216 12.85 0.38 11.80
N ILE A 217 13.78 -0.34 11.16
CA ILE A 217 13.98 -0.29 9.72
C ILE A 217 13.30 -1.49 9.08
N PHE A 218 12.26 -1.22 8.27
CA PHE A 218 11.53 -2.22 7.51
C PHE A 218 12.20 -2.49 6.16
N GLY A 219 12.43 -3.74 5.86
CA GLY A 219 12.99 -4.18 4.59
C GLY A 219 12.80 -5.69 4.39
N SER A 220 13.03 -6.16 3.17
CA SER A 220 13.07 -7.59 2.89
C SER A 220 14.43 -8.19 3.33
N PRO A 221 14.56 -9.52 3.48
CA PRO A 221 15.85 -10.15 3.73
C PRO A 221 16.92 -9.79 2.70
N ALA A 222 16.55 -9.51 1.45
CA ALA A 222 17.48 -9.07 0.42
C ALA A 222 18.05 -7.67 0.68
N ASP A 223 17.35 -6.84 1.43
CA ASP A 223 17.78 -5.49 1.80
C ASP A 223 18.72 -5.48 3.02
N GLY A 224 18.78 -6.60 3.75
CA GLY A 224 19.54 -6.74 5.01
C GLY A 224 21.02 -6.50 4.84
N GLU A 225 21.63 -6.88 3.70
CA GLU A 225 23.06 -6.62 3.44
C GLU A 225 23.44 -5.14 3.61
N VAL A 226 22.51 -4.24 3.29
CA VAL A 226 22.71 -2.78 3.41
C VAL A 226 22.17 -2.26 4.73
N LEU A 227 20.94 -2.62 5.10
CA LEU A 227 20.22 -2.00 6.21
C LEU A 227 20.69 -2.48 7.59
N ASP A 228 21.17 -3.71 7.70
CA ASP A 228 21.72 -4.22 8.98
C ASP A 228 22.99 -3.46 9.41
N LYS A 229 23.72 -2.87 8.45
CA LYS A 229 24.88 -2.01 8.72
C LYS A 229 24.52 -0.66 9.34
N TRP A 230 23.24 -0.31 9.40
CA TRP A 230 22.79 0.94 10.02
C TRP A 230 22.53 0.77 11.52
N GLN A 231 22.47 -0.46 12.02
CA GLN A 231 22.28 -0.74 13.45
C GLN A 231 23.40 -0.11 14.27
N ASP A 232 23.04 0.44 15.42
CA ASP A 232 23.98 1.01 16.38
C ASP A 232 24.23 0.03 17.56
N GLN A 233 25.24 0.34 18.35
CA GLN A 233 25.60 -0.47 19.53
C GLN A 233 24.65 -0.23 20.71
N GLU A 234 24.03 0.93 20.77
CA GLU A 234 23.09 1.35 21.80
C GLU A 234 21.72 0.72 21.65
N GLY A 235 21.44 0.09 20.50
CA GLY A 235 20.14 -0.54 20.19
C GLY A 235 19.00 0.45 19.91
N ASN A 236 19.34 1.68 19.54
CA ASN A 236 18.37 2.69 19.11
C ASN A 236 17.98 2.53 17.64
N ILE A 237 18.79 1.83 16.84
CA ILE A 237 18.52 1.52 15.44
C ILE A 237 18.44 0.01 15.27
N ILE A 238 17.27 -0.50 14.89
CA ILE A 238 16.98 -1.94 14.78
C ILE A 238 16.54 -2.25 13.34
N SER A 239 17.32 -3.04 12.62
CA SER A 239 16.90 -3.59 11.33
C SER A 239 16.01 -4.82 11.53
N LEU A 240 14.87 -4.84 10.84
CA LEU A 240 13.93 -5.95 10.87
C LEU A 240 14.12 -6.94 9.72
N CYS A 241 15.05 -6.66 8.80
CA CYS A 241 15.21 -7.40 7.54
C CYS A 241 15.40 -8.90 7.74
N ASN A 242 16.21 -9.30 8.72
CA ASN A 242 16.55 -10.68 9.00
C ASN A 242 15.85 -11.28 10.24
N CYS A 243 14.94 -10.52 10.87
CA CYS A 243 14.22 -10.94 12.06
C CYS A 243 13.11 -11.97 11.80
N LYS A 244 12.78 -12.26 10.56
CA LYS A 244 11.74 -13.23 10.12
C LYS A 244 10.39 -13.04 10.84
N LEU A 245 10.00 -11.80 11.12
CA LEU A 245 8.79 -11.48 11.87
C LEU A 245 7.50 -11.87 11.13
N GLY A 246 7.50 -11.73 9.80
CA GLY A 246 6.31 -11.87 8.97
C GLY A 246 5.35 -10.69 9.09
N PHE A 247 4.46 -10.55 8.12
CA PHE A 247 3.58 -9.38 8.00
C PHE A 247 2.73 -9.10 9.24
N LYS A 248 2.17 -10.14 9.88
CA LYS A 248 1.31 -9.93 11.05
C LYS A 248 2.06 -9.25 12.20
N THR A 249 3.29 -9.66 12.47
CA THR A 249 4.11 -9.05 13.52
C THR A 249 4.59 -7.66 13.12
N GLU A 250 4.98 -7.47 11.86
CA GLU A 250 5.34 -6.13 11.37
C GLU A 250 4.16 -5.15 11.42
N MET A 251 2.95 -5.60 11.06
CA MET A 251 1.74 -4.80 11.19
C MET A 251 1.41 -4.50 12.66
N ALA A 252 1.58 -5.48 13.57
CA ALA A 252 1.42 -5.26 15.00
C ALA A 252 2.45 -4.24 15.53
N LEU A 253 3.71 -4.31 15.09
CA LEU A 253 4.70 -3.30 15.43
C LEU A 253 4.30 -1.91 14.92
N MET A 254 3.79 -1.81 13.70
CA MET A 254 3.34 -0.53 13.16
C MET A 254 2.32 0.17 14.05
N THR A 255 1.43 -0.55 14.75
CA THR A 255 0.49 0.07 15.71
C THR A 255 1.15 0.71 16.92
N GLN A 256 2.41 0.40 17.17
CA GLN A 256 3.18 0.93 18.31
C GLN A 256 4.08 2.12 17.92
N LEU A 257 4.13 2.45 16.62
CA LEU A 257 5.00 3.52 16.11
C LEU A 257 4.29 4.88 16.16
N GLU A 258 5.02 5.91 16.56
CA GLU A 258 4.54 7.29 16.52
C GLU A 258 4.41 7.79 15.08
N VAL A 259 5.30 7.34 14.19
CA VAL A 259 5.30 7.71 12.77
C VAL A 259 6.08 6.69 11.93
N VAL A 260 5.70 6.53 10.67
CA VAL A 260 6.48 5.77 9.67
C VAL A 260 6.97 6.71 8.58
N ILE A 261 8.27 6.73 8.33
CA ILE A 261 8.89 7.35 7.14
C ILE A 261 8.88 6.31 6.03
N SER A 262 8.23 6.61 4.93
CA SER A 262 8.13 5.66 3.81
C SER A 262 8.30 6.35 2.47
N MET A 263 8.76 5.60 1.49
CA MET A 263 8.65 5.98 0.09
C MET A 263 7.20 5.82 -0.39
N ASP A 264 6.87 6.28 -1.60
CA ASP A 264 5.69 5.84 -2.33
C ASP A 264 5.78 4.32 -2.58
N SER A 265 5.45 3.53 -1.56
CA SER A 265 5.64 2.08 -1.49
C SER A 265 4.49 1.36 -0.78
N ALA A 266 4.55 0.05 -0.72
CA ALA A 266 3.56 -0.76 -0.01
C ALA A 266 3.51 -0.44 1.50
N ASN A 267 4.65 -0.14 2.11
CA ASN A 267 4.73 0.14 3.55
C ASN A 267 3.95 1.42 3.94
N MET A 268 3.90 2.45 3.08
CA MET A 268 3.03 3.60 3.28
C MET A 268 1.57 3.16 3.45
N HIS A 269 1.09 2.30 2.56
CA HIS A 269 -0.29 1.83 2.62
C HIS A 269 -0.54 0.94 3.83
N ILE A 270 0.39 0.03 4.14
CA ILE A 270 0.26 -0.88 5.29
C ILE A 270 0.22 -0.09 6.60
N ALA A 271 1.11 0.88 6.78
CA ALA A 271 1.12 1.74 7.97
C ALA A 271 -0.22 2.48 8.14
N THR A 272 -0.79 3.02 7.05
CA THR A 272 -2.10 3.68 7.13
C THR A 272 -3.25 2.73 7.45
N LEU A 273 -3.18 1.45 7.05
CA LEU A 273 -4.15 0.44 7.48
C LEU A 273 -4.12 0.21 8.99
N MET A 274 -2.95 0.33 9.60
CA MET A 274 -2.76 0.17 11.05
C MET A 274 -3.04 1.45 11.83
N GLY A 275 -3.42 2.54 11.16
CA GLY A 275 -3.67 3.84 11.78
C GLY A 275 -2.40 4.60 12.18
N THR A 276 -1.24 4.10 11.80
CA THR A 276 0.05 4.74 12.11
C THR A 276 0.22 6.00 11.26
N PRO A 277 0.57 7.14 11.86
CA PRO A 277 0.94 8.34 11.12
C PRO A 277 2.08 8.07 10.13
N VAL A 278 2.02 8.67 8.95
CA VAL A 278 3.02 8.45 7.90
C VAL A 278 3.55 9.78 7.38
N ILE A 279 4.86 9.83 7.17
CA ILE A 279 5.55 10.81 6.33
C ILE A 279 6.03 10.08 5.08
N SER A 280 5.56 10.49 3.91
CA SER A 280 5.88 9.83 2.65
C SER A 280 6.73 10.73 1.75
N ILE A 281 7.83 10.18 1.20
CA ILE A 281 8.75 10.89 0.31
C ILE A 281 8.43 10.53 -1.15
N TRP A 282 8.29 11.57 -1.98
CA TRP A 282 7.86 11.45 -3.37
C TRP A 282 8.83 12.10 -4.35
N GLY A 283 9.36 11.30 -5.27
CA GLY A 283 10.30 11.76 -6.31
C GLY A 283 9.67 11.88 -7.70
N ALA A 284 9.95 10.91 -8.58
CA ALA A 284 9.46 10.88 -9.96
C ALA A 284 7.94 10.69 -10.08
N THR A 285 7.29 10.25 -9.01
CA THR A 285 5.83 10.11 -8.88
C THR A 285 5.23 11.32 -8.15
N HIS A 286 3.90 11.36 -8.04
CA HIS A 286 3.20 12.44 -7.32
C HIS A 286 1.90 11.92 -6.70
N PRO A 287 1.49 12.39 -5.49
CA PRO A 287 0.22 12.02 -4.87
C PRO A 287 -1.00 12.21 -5.77
N TYR A 288 -0.98 13.23 -6.63
CA TYR A 288 -2.08 13.54 -7.56
C TYR A 288 -2.36 12.45 -8.58
N THR A 289 -1.46 11.46 -8.76
CA THR A 289 -1.74 10.26 -9.57
C THR A 289 -2.72 9.29 -8.90
N GLY A 290 -3.12 9.58 -7.64
CA GLY A 290 -4.14 8.86 -6.90
C GLY A 290 -3.63 7.67 -6.09
N PHE A 291 -2.35 7.68 -5.71
CA PHE A 291 -1.71 6.60 -4.92
C PHE A 291 -1.31 7.01 -3.49
N LEU A 292 -1.73 8.19 -3.02
CA LEU A 292 -1.50 8.56 -1.62
C LEU A 292 -2.19 7.55 -0.68
N GLY A 293 -1.60 7.27 0.49
CA GLY A 293 -2.13 6.33 1.47
C GLY A 293 -3.49 6.76 2.02
N TRP A 294 -4.25 5.81 2.58
CA TRP A 294 -5.57 6.09 3.14
C TRP A 294 -5.49 7.13 4.26
N GLY A 295 -6.33 8.15 4.19
CA GLY A 295 -6.42 9.20 5.21
C GLY A 295 -5.25 10.19 5.23
N LEU A 296 -4.24 10.02 4.39
CA LEU A 296 -3.12 10.97 4.28
C LEU A 296 -3.53 12.22 3.49
N ASN A 297 -2.91 13.34 3.84
CA ASN A 297 -3.05 14.64 3.20
C ASN A 297 -1.68 15.18 2.75
N GLU A 298 -1.65 16.41 2.26
CA GLU A 298 -0.40 17.06 1.79
C GLU A 298 0.65 17.23 2.89
N GLU A 299 0.25 17.35 4.15
CA GLU A 299 1.16 17.47 5.29
C GLU A 299 1.95 16.18 5.54
N SER A 300 1.43 15.05 5.08
CA SER A 300 2.10 13.75 5.13
C SER A 300 3.06 13.52 3.96
N VAL A 301 3.27 14.52 3.10
CA VAL A 301 4.05 14.41 1.87
C VAL A 301 5.28 15.29 1.94
N ILE A 302 6.43 14.72 1.62
CA ILE A 302 7.68 15.46 1.37
C ILE A 302 8.01 15.32 -0.11
N GLU A 303 8.19 16.44 -0.80
CA GLU A 303 8.44 16.48 -2.23
C GLU A 303 9.05 17.82 -2.69
N ARG A 304 9.80 17.81 -3.77
CA ARG A 304 10.29 19.03 -4.43
C ARG A 304 9.16 19.66 -5.25
N LYS A 305 8.44 20.61 -4.64
CA LYS A 305 7.31 21.34 -5.29
C LYS A 305 7.75 22.31 -6.37
N ASP A 306 9.01 22.76 -6.31
CA ASP A 306 9.65 23.72 -7.24
C ASP A 306 9.96 23.11 -8.61
N LEU A 307 9.93 21.77 -8.76
CA LEU A 307 10.31 21.11 -10.00
C LEU A 307 9.12 20.88 -10.92
N THR A 308 9.17 21.46 -12.10
CA THR A 308 8.16 21.29 -13.15
C THR A 308 8.23 19.94 -13.87
N CYS A 309 9.37 19.23 -13.80
CA CYS A 309 9.57 17.95 -14.46
C CYS A 309 8.83 16.76 -13.80
N ARG A 310 8.27 16.96 -12.61
CA ARG A 310 7.52 15.89 -11.90
C ARG A 310 6.00 16.16 -11.91
N PRO A 311 5.16 15.08 -11.86
CA PRO A 311 5.57 13.68 -12.03
C PRO A 311 5.99 13.39 -13.47
N CYS A 312 7.08 12.68 -13.66
CA CYS A 312 7.51 12.18 -14.97
C CYS A 312 7.16 10.70 -15.20
N SER A 313 6.69 10.03 -14.14
CA SER A 313 6.27 8.63 -14.19
C SER A 313 5.10 8.38 -13.24
N VAL A 314 4.16 7.54 -13.67
CA VAL A 314 3.04 7.08 -12.82
C VAL A 314 3.54 6.13 -11.73
N PHE A 315 4.56 5.31 -12.03
CA PHE A 315 5.04 4.24 -11.17
C PHE A 315 6.51 4.38 -10.74
N GLY A 316 7.20 5.44 -11.17
CA GLY A 316 8.62 5.64 -10.89
C GLY A 316 9.56 4.70 -11.67
N ASN A 317 9.05 4.01 -12.68
CA ASN A 317 9.78 3.00 -13.46
C ASN A 317 10.45 3.56 -14.73
N LYS A 318 10.32 4.84 -15.01
CA LYS A 318 11.03 5.50 -16.09
C LYS A 318 12.36 6.04 -15.56
N PRO A 319 13.46 5.94 -16.32
CA PRO A 319 14.71 6.60 -15.95
C PRO A 319 14.51 8.12 -15.90
N CYS A 320 15.28 8.79 -15.04
CA CYS A 320 15.28 10.24 -15.01
C CYS A 320 15.87 10.78 -16.31
N ARG A 321 15.18 11.72 -16.97
CA ARG A 321 15.65 12.34 -18.22
C ARG A 321 16.92 13.19 -18.05
N PHE A 322 17.14 13.68 -16.83
CA PHE A 322 18.34 14.44 -16.48
C PHE A 322 19.45 13.57 -15.89
N GLY A 323 19.17 12.29 -15.58
CA GLY A 323 20.10 11.33 -15.01
C GLY A 323 20.38 11.50 -13.51
N ASP A 324 19.97 12.60 -12.88
CA ASP A 324 20.37 13.02 -11.53
C ASP A 324 19.31 12.80 -10.45
N TYR A 325 18.07 12.44 -10.81
CA TYR A 325 16.96 12.32 -9.87
C TYR A 325 16.82 13.50 -8.88
N ARG A 326 17.04 14.73 -9.36
CA ARG A 326 16.96 15.98 -8.57
C ARG A 326 15.66 16.13 -7.74
N CYS A 327 14.63 15.40 -8.09
CA CYS A 327 13.38 15.33 -7.31
C CYS A 327 13.56 14.63 -5.96
N MET A 328 14.68 13.92 -5.75
CA MET A 328 15.09 13.34 -4.48
C MET A 328 16.17 14.16 -3.75
N GLU A 329 16.52 15.33 -4.27
CA GLU A 329 17.40 16.30 -3.58
C GLU A 329 16.61 17.05 -2.48
N ILE A 330 16.18 16.29 -1.47
CA ILE A 330 15.56 16.73 -0.24
C ILE A 330 16.62 16.62 0.85
N SER A 331 16.72 17.60 1.75
CA SER A 331 17.70 17.54 2.82
C SER A 331 17.27 16.59 3.93
N PRO A 332 18.19 15.90 4.61
CA PRO A 332 17.88 15.11 5.80
C PRO A 332 17.21 15.93 6.90
N GLU A 333 17.60 17.19 7.07
CA GLU A 333 17.07 18.12 8.07
C GLU A 333 15.57 18.40 7.83
N GLU A 334 15.15 18.51 6.58
CA GLU A 334 13.74 18.68 6.22
C GLU A 334 12.93 17.44 6.64
N VAL A 335 13.44 16.24 6.37
CA VAL A 335 12.79 14.99 6.77
C VAL A 335 12.69 14.89 8.29
N ILE A 336 13.79 15.16 9.01
CA ILE A 336 13.84 15.12 10.47
C ILE A 336 12.88 16.14 11.09
N ALA A 337 12.85 17.37 10.58
CA ALA A 337 11.94 18.41 11.06
C ALA A 337 10.47 17.95 10.90
N ARG A 338 10.11 17.43 9.73
CA ARG A 338 8.76 16.94 9.47
C ARG A 338 8.35 15.78 10.38
N VAL A 339 9.28 14.88 10.69
CA VAL A 339 9.06 13.77 11.63
C VAL A 339 8.78 14.29 13.04
N LYS A 340 9.59 15.23 13.52
CA LYS A 340 9.42 15.85 14.84
C LYS A 340 8.09 16.59 14.95
N ASP A 341 7.74 17.40 13.95
CA ASP A 341 6.45 18.11 13.91
C ASP A 341 5.26 17.15 13.94
N LYS A 342 5.37 16.03 13.23
CA LYS A 342 4.32 15.01 13.22
C LYS A 342 4.15 14.33 14.58
N ILE A 343 5.25 14.00 15.24
CA ILE A 343 5.24 13.36 16.58
C ILE A 343 4.75 14.35 17.66
N GLU A 344 5.06 15.63 17.53
CA GLU A 344 4.66 16.67 18.50
C GLU A 344 3.24 17.22 18.25
N GLY A 345 2.53 16.71 17.24
CA GLY A 345 1.17 17.13 16.89
C GLY A 345 1.09 18.55 16.28
N ARG A 346 2.20 19.10 15.79
CA ARG A 346 2.24 20.40 15.12
C ARG A 346 1.71 20.35 13.70
N THR A 347 1.67 19.15 13.10
CA THR A 347 1.00 18.87 11.83
C THR A 347 -0.27 18.07 12.13
N LYS A 348 -1.42 18.61 11.73
CA LYS A 348 -2.75 17.99 11.91
C LYS A 348 -3.02 16.91 10.86
#